data_36e68e53828044410fc5b8f752fb5676
#
_entry.id   36e68e53828044410fc5b8f752fb5676
#
_cell.length_a   1.000
_cell.length_b   1.000
_cell.length_c   1.000
_cell.angle_alpha   90.00
_cell.angle_beta   90.00
_cell.angle_gamma   90.00
#
_symmetry.space_group_name_H-M   'P 1'
#
loop_
_entity.id
_entity.type
_entity.pdbx_description
1 polymer ?
#
loop_
_entity_poly.entity_id
_entity_poly.type
_entity_poly.pdbx_seq_one_letter_code
_entity_poly.pdbx_strand_id
1 'polypeptide(L)'
;YTGHGIMKKLMIQCLTRMREGHKSFALLYPYSIPLYRNLGWEIISNKMTYTIKDRQIPEKLHEPGYVRRVSWDDEEFHKLHSKFAEKTHGCLYRNNLAWEEYWRWDEDDTMVAIYYSRDDVPYGYMVYMISSDIMHVKEMIYLNREAQLGLWEYIHAHDSMIDEVRGNN
;
A
#
# COMPACT_ATOMS: atom_id res chain seq x y z
N TYR A 1 30.19 7.12 -12.45
CA TYR A 1 30.54 5.80 -11.90
C TYR A 1 29.78 4.62 -12.55
N THR A 2 29.02 4.85 -13.64
CA THR A 2 28.37 3.80 -14.43
C THR A 2 29.43 2.98 -15.18
N GLY A 3 29.30 1.64 -15.15
CA GLY A 3 30.20 0.73 -15.87
C GLY A 3 31.31 0.06 -15.07
N HIS A 4 31.56 0.46 -13.82
CA HIS A 4 32.64 -0.14 -12.99
C HIS A 4 32.23 -1.40 -12.22
N GLY A 5 31.06 -1.96 -12.47
CA GLY A 5 30.58 -3.18 -11.81
C GLY A 5 30.31 -3.06 -10.32
N ILE A 6 30.30 -1.83 -9.77
CA ILE A 6 30.09 -1.57 -8.33
C ILE A 6 28.76 -2.14 -7.88
N MET A 7 27.68 -1.90 -8.64
CA MET A 7 26.36 -2.43 -8.33
C MET A 7 26.37 -3.97 -8.21
N LYS A 8 26.99 -4.66 -9.17
CA LYS A 8 27.10 -6.13 -9.13
C LYS A 8 27.83 -6.60 -7.86
N LYS A 9 28.92 -5.93 -7.49
CA LYS A 9 29.69 -6.26 -6.26
C LYS A 9 28.85 -6.05 -5.01
N LEU A 10 28.11 -4.92 -4.92
CA LEU A 10 27.21 -4.64 -3.80
C LEU A 10 26.08 -5.68 -3.70
N MET A 11 25.46 -6.03 -4.81
CA MET A 11 24.39 -7.04 -4.85
C MET A 11 24.90 -8.41 -4.38
N ILE A 12 26.07 -8.84 -4.87
CA ILE A 12 26.69 -10.09 -4.41
C ILE A 12 26.95 -10.03 -2.91
N GLN A 13 27.49 -8.92 -2.40
CA GLN A 13 27.76 -8.75 -0.97
C GLN A 13 26.49 -8.78 -0.13
N CYS A 14 25.40 -8.12 -0.59
CA CYS A 14 24.11 -8.15 0.08
C CYS A 14 23.55 -9.58 0.13
N LEU A 15 23.55 -10.30 -0.99
CA LEU A 15 23.07 -11.69 -1.05
C LEU A 15 23.90 -12.62 -0.16
N THR A 16 25.23 -12.43 -0.11
CA THR A 16 26.10 -13.20 0.78
C THR A 16 25.70 -12.98 2.25
N ARG A 17 25.53 -11.71 2.67
CA ARG A 17 25.08 -11.39 4.04
C ARG A 17 23.70 -11.94 4.35
N MET A 18 22.77 -11.86 3.39
CA MET A 18 21.42 -12.46 3.55
C MET A 18 21.51 -13.97 3.76
N ARG A 19 22.33 -14.66 2.98
CA ARG A 19 22.57 -16.10 3.13
C ARG A 19 23.18 -16.44 4.49
N GLU A 20 24.18 -15.70 4.95
CA GLU A 20 24.79 -15.84 6.27
C GLU A 20 23.77 -15.59 7.40
N GLY A 21 22.85 -14.64 7.18
CA GLY A 21 21.71 -14.33 8.07
C GLY A 21 20.51 -15.26 7.91
N HIS A 22 20.64 -16.39 7.17
CA HIS A 22 19.56 -17.36 6.93
C HIS A 22 18.28 -16.75 6.32
N LYS A 23 18.41 -15.71 5.46
CA LYS A 23 17.29 -15.12 4.74
C LYS A 23 17.06 -15.89 3.43
N SER A 24 15.83 -16.38 3.24
CA SER A 24 15.46 -17.22 2.10
C SER A 24 15.07 -16.42 0.84
N PHE A 25 14.62 -15.17 1.01
CA PHE A 25 14.14 -14.33 -0.08
C PHE A 25 14.74 -12.94 -0.03
N ALA A 26 15.04 -12.40 -1.23
CA ALA A 26 15.41 -11.01 -1.44
C ALA A 26 14.36 -10.36 -2.37
N LEU A 27 13.66 -9.37 -1.88
CA LEU A 27 12.65 -8.64 -2.65
C LEU A 27 13.14 -7.22 -2.90
N LEU A 28 12.83 -6.70 -4.08
CA LEU A 28 13.12 -5.31 -4.43
C LEU A 28 12.10 -4.78 -5.45
N TYR A 29 11.96 -3.47 -5.52
CA TYR A 29 11.27 -2.80 -6.61
C TYR A 29 12.28 -2.45 -7.72
N PRO A 30 12.16 -2.99 -8.95
CA PRO A 30 13.22 -2.88 -9.93
C PRO A 30 13.24 -1.50 -10.61
N TYR A 31 14.38 -0.83 -10.59
CA TYR A 31 14.64 0.32 -11.46
C TYR A 31 14.72 -0.09 -12.95
N SER A 32 15.26 -1.27 -13.22
CA SER A 32 15.40 -1.82 -14.57
C SER A 32 15.27 -3.34 -14.53
N ILE A 33 14.18 -3.88 -15.06
CA ILE A 33 13.92 -5.32 -15.10
C ILE A 33 15.07 -6.11 -15.76
N PRO A 34 15.59 -5.73 -16.95
CA PRO A 34 16.68 -6.48 -17.58
C PRO A 34 17.95 -6.53 -16.73
N LEU A 35 18.25 -5.45 -16.00
CA LEU A 35 19.43 -5.40 -15.15
C LEU A 35 19.33 -6.42 -14.01
N TYR A 36 18.18 -6.48 -13.33
CA TYR A 36 17.99 -7.41 -12.22
C TYR A 36 17.84 -8.85 -12.68
N ARG A 37 17.23 -9.11 -13.85
CA ARG A 37 17.21 -10.46 -14.45
C ARG A 37 18.61 -11.00 -14.71
N ASN A 38 19.52 -10.17 -15.20
CA ASN A 38 20.92 -10.55 -15.40
C ASN A 38 21.67 -10.87 -14.09
N LEU A 39 21.09 -10.50 -12.94
CA LEU A 39 21.62 -10.79 -11.61
C LEU A 39 20.87 -11.95 -10.90
N GLY A 40 19.89 -12.57 -11.58
CA GLY A 40 19.16 -13.73 -11.08
C GLY A 40 17.81 -13.41 -10.41
N TRP A 41 17.35 -12.18 -10.45
CA TRP A 41 15.98 -11.83 -9.97
C TRP A 41 14.93 -12.14 -11.03
N GLU A 42 13.72 -12.43 -10.58
CA GLU A 42 12.56 -12.59 -11.47
C GLU A 42 11.34 -11.87 -10.89
N ILE A 43 10.41 -11.51 -11.79
CA ILE A 43 9.16 -10.83 -11.41
C ILE A 43 8.25 -11.83 -10.70
N ILE A 44 7.79 -11.48 -9.50
CA ILE A 44 6.87 -12.31 -8.71
C ILE A 44 5.47 -11.69 -8.59
N SER A 45 5.34 -10.38 -8.80
CA SER A 45 4.05 -9.69 -8.80
C SER A 45 4.08 -8.46 -9.72
N ASN A 46 2.91 -8.05 -10.16
CA ASN A 46 2.71 -6.83 -10.94
C ASN A 46 1.95 -5.82 -10.08
N LYS A 47 2.38 -4.56 -10.15
CA LYS A 47 1.61 -3.45 -9.59
C LYS A 47 0.69 -2.91 -10.68
N MET A 48 -0.61 -2.95 -10.45
CA MET A 48 -1.60 -2.28 -11.30
C MET A 48 -1.86 -0.87 -10.79
N THR A 49 -1.93 0.08 -11.72
CA THR A 49 -2.40 1.43 -11.44
C THR A 49 -3.79 1.60 -12.05
N TYR A 50 -4.67 2.32 -11.36
CA TYR A 50 -5.98 2.67 -11.88
C TYR A 50 -6.25 4.16 -11.76
N THR A 51 -7.06 4.67 -12.67
CA THR A 51 -7.60 6.04 -12.64
C THR A 51 -9.11 5.95 -12.86
N ILE A 52 -9.87 6.52 -11.93
CA ILE A 52 -11.33 6.54 -11.95
C ILE A 52 -11.77 8.00 -11.90
N LYS A 53 -12.60 8.43 -12.86
CA LYS A 53 -13.17 9.77 -12.85
C LYS A 53 -14.28 9.87 -11.81
N ASP A 54 -14.54 11.08 -11.29
CA ASP A 54 -15.61 11.40 -10.34
C ASP A 54 -16.93 10.68 -10.67
N ARG A 55 -17.41 10.83 -11.90
CA ARG A 55 -18.66 10.21 -12.43
C ARG A 55 -18.65 8.68 -12.51
N GLN A 56 -17.50 8.04 -12.31
CA GLN A 56 -17.33 6.59 -12.35
C GLN A 56 -17.18 6.00 -10.93
N ILE A 57 -17.08 6.86 -9.91
CA ILE A 57 -17.04 6.44 -8.52
C ILE A 57 -18.38 5.80 -8.20
N PRO A 58 -18.42 4.62 -7.57
CA PRO A 58 -19.69 3.96 -7.20
C PRO A 58 -20.56 4.90 -6.37
N GLU A 59 -21.84 4.95 -6.72
CA GLU A 59 -22.83 5.68 -5.95
C GLU A 59 -22.92 5.16 -4.51
N LYS A 60 -23.54 5.95 -3.63
CA LYS A 60 -23.68 5.64 -2.21
C LYS A 60 -24.32 4.27 -2.00
N LEU A 61 -23.58 3.38 -1.36
CA LEU A 61 -23.96 1.97 -1.18
C LEU A 61 -24.68 1.69 0.15
N HIS A 62 -24.75 2.71 1.05
CA HIS A 62 -25.40 2.64 2.36
C HIS A 62 -24.90 1.50 3.25
N GLU A 63 -23.57 1.33 3.30
CA GLU A 63 -22.98 0.36 4.20
C GLU A 63 -23.26 0.72 5.68
N PRO A 64 -23.48 -0.28 6.55
CA PRO A 64 -23.94 -0.04 7.91
C PRO A 64 -22.89 0.53 8.85
N GLY A 65 -21.62 0.46 8.45
CA GLY A 65 -20.49 0.95 9.22
C GLY A 65 -20.16 2.41 8.97
N TYR A 66 -18.98 2.83 9.36
CA TYR A 66 -18.48 4.18 9.18
C TYR A 66 -16.97 4.22 8.98
N VAL A 67 -16.46 5.33 8.44
CA VAL A 67 -15.04 5.56 8.27
C VAL A 67 -14.58 6.67 9.19
N ARG A 68 -13.47 6.45 9.89
CA ARG A 68 -12.82 7.42 10.77
C ARG A 68 -11.37 7.65 10.33
N ARG A 69 -10.94 8.91 10.28
CA ARG A 69 -9.52 9.25 10.12
C ARG A 69 -8.78 8.97 11.41
N VAL A 70 -7.58 8.42 11.28
CA VAL A 70 -6.69 8.08 12.39
C VAL A 70 -5.29 8.60 12.12
N SER A 71 -4.43 8.60 13.14
CA SER A 71 -3.02 8.88 12.97
C SER A 71 -2.30 7.72 12.25
N TRP A 72 -1.20 8.02 11.60
CA TRP A 72 -0.35 7.03 10.90
C TRP A 72 0.30 6.02 11.88
N ASP A 73 0.44 6.36 13.15
CA ASP A 73 0.98 5.51 14.22
C ASP A 73 -0.12 4.77 15.03
N ASP A 74 -1.38 4.82 14.56
CA ASP A 74 -2.51 4.14 15.19
C ASP A 74 -2.31 2.62 15.21
N GLU A 75 -2.46 2.00 16.40
CA GLU A 75 -2.25 0.57 16.55
C GLU A 75 -3.27 -0.29 15.80
N GLU A 76 -4.51 0.17 15.64
CA GLU A 76 -5.56 -0.57 14.91
C GLU A 76 -5.22 -0.63 13.42
N PHE A 77 -4.70 0.45 12.85
CA PHE A 77 -4.19 0.51 11.50
C PHE A 77 -3.08 -0.54 11.27
N HIS A 78 -2.08 -0.60 12.14
CA HIS A 78 -0.99 -1.57 12.06
C HIS A 78 -1.48 -3.02 12.25
N LYS A 79 -2.44 -3.24 13.16
CA LYS A 79 -3.05 -4.56 13.39
C LYS A 79 -3.88 -5.03 12.19
N LEU A 80 -4.60 -4.13 11.52
CA LEU A 80 -5.33 -4.45 10.29
C LEU A 80 -4.41 -4.90 9.17
N HIS A 81 -3.30 -4.19 8.95
CA HIS A 81 -2.30 -4.59 7.98
C HIS A 81 -1.74 -5.99 8.28
N SER A 82 -1.40 -6.25 9.54
CA SER A 82 -0.87 -7.56 9.98
C SER A 82 -1.88 -8.69 9.73
N LYS A 83 -3.17 -8.48 10.06
CA LYS A 83 -4.24 -9.46 9.79
C LYS A 83 -4.43 -9.73 8.30
N PHE A 84 -4.25 -8.72 7.45
CA PHE A 84 -4.32 -8.88 6.00
C PHE A 84 -3.10 -9.65 5.49
N ALA A 85 -1.90 -9.30 5.94
CA ALA A 85 -0.65 -9.95 5.53
C ALA A 85 -0.62 -11.45 5.90
N GLU A 86 -1.18 -11.83 7.06
CA GLU A 86 -1.32 -13.24 7.48
C GLU A 86 -2.18 -14.09 6.53
N LYS A 87 -3.13 -13.47 5.85
CA LYS A 87 -4.11 -14.14 4.96
C LYS A 87 -3.80 -13.99 3.48
N THR A 88 -2.82 -13.16 3.13
CA THR A 88 -2.55 -12.78 1.73
C THR A 88 -1.14 -13.22 1.33
N HIS A 89 -1.06 -14.20 0.42
CA HIS A 89 0.21 -14.66 -0.11
C HIS A 89 0.96 -13.52 -0.82
N GLY A 90 2.25 -13.36 -0.46
CA GLY A 90 3.11 -12.33 -1.04
C GLY A 90 3.00 -10.95 -0.41
N CYS A 91 2.06 -10.74 0.52
CA CYS A 91 2.02 -9.51 1.30
C CYS A 91 3.13 -9.52 2.36
N LEU A 92 3.84 -8.40 2.48
CA LEU A 92 4.91 -8.27 3.46
C LEU A 92 4.33 -7.93 4.84
N TYR A 93 4.71 -8.69 5.84
CA TYR A 93 4.51 -8.29 7.22
C TYR A 93 5.42 -7.09 7.55
N ARG A 94 4.85 -6.00 8.03
CA ARG A 94 5.61 -4.78 8.36
C ARG A 94 5.95 -4.75 9.83
N ASN A 95 7.24 -4.83 10.15
CA ASN A 95 7.79 -4.49 11.45
C ASN A 95 8.02 -2.97 11.55
N ASN A 96 8.51 -2.48 12.68
CA ASN A 96 8.75 -1.04 12.90
C ASN A 96 9.62 -0.41 11.81
N LEU A 97 10.72 -1.08 11.43
CA LEU A 97 11.62 -0.59 10.37
C LEU A 97 10.90 -0.49 9.01
N ALA A 98 10.06 -1.47 8.68
CA ALA A 98 9.29 -1.46 7.45
C ALA A 98 8.21 -0.36 7.45
N TRP A 99 7.62 -0.04 8.60
CA TRP A 99 6.73 1.09 8.76
C TRP A 99 7.45 2.43 8.63
N GLU A 100 8.62 2.60 9.26
CA GLU A 100 9.47 3.78 9.08
C GLU A 100 9.85 4.00 7.61
N GLU A 101 10.19 2.92 6.89
CA GLU A 101 10.50 2.97 5.46
C GLU A 101 9.27 3.32 4.61
N TYR A 102 8.08 2.80 4.98
CA TYR A 102 6.82 3.07 4.29
C TYR A 102 6.45 4.55 4.33
N TRP A 103 6.69 5.23 5.48
CA TRP A 103 6.37 6.63 5.70
C TRP A 103 7.49 7.61 5.33
N ARG A 104 8.70 7.13 5.08
CA ARG A 104 9.91 7.96 4.89
C ARG A 104 9.77 9.09 3.87
N TRP A 105 8.99 8.88 2.84
CA TRP A 105 8.87 9.79 1.71
C TRP A 105 7.44 10.33 1.54
N ASP A 106 6.61 10.13 2.55
CA ASP A 106 5.26 10.66 2.50
C ASP A 106 5.25 12.15 2.84
N GLU A 107 4.33 12.84 2.17
CA GLU A 107 4.06 14.25 2.43
C GLU A 107 3.22 14.39 3.71
N ASP A 108 3.32 15.53 4.39
CA ASP A 108 2.60 15.85 5.64
C ASP A 108 1.07 15.72 5.50
N ASP A 109 0.55 15.83 4.26
CA ASP A 109 -0.88 15.74 3.95
C ASP A 109 -1.39 14.31 3.74
N THR A 110 -0.56 13.27 3.96
CA THR A 110 -0.99 11.87 3.85
C THR A 110 -1.89 11.50 5.01
N MET A 111 -3.06 10.97 4.69
CA MET A 111 -4.13 10.61 5.63
C MET A 111 -4.34 9.11 5.70
N VAL A 112 -4.70 8.62 6.89
CA VAL A 112 -5.15 7.25 7.12
C VAL A 112 -6.63 7.28 7.52
N ALA A 113 -7.44 6.44 6.88
CA ALA A 113 -8.85 6.27 7.21
C ALA A 113 -9.16 4.78 7.41
N ILE A 114 -9.81 4.45 8.53
CA ILE A 114 -10.20 3.08 8.89
C ILE A 114 -11.72 2.94 8.79
N TYR A 115 -12.17 1.88 8.13
CA TYR A 115 -13.56 1.46 8.13
C TYR A 115 -13.85 0.57 9.35
N TYR A 116 -14.90 0.93 10.08
CA TYR A 116 -15.45 0.19 11.21
C TYR A 116 -16.84 -0.33 10.87
N SER A 117 -17.13 -1.57 11.26
CA SER A 117 -18.49 -2.10 11.20
C SER A 117 -19.41 -1.38 12.20
N ARG A 118 -20.72 -1.69 12.17
CA ARG A 118 -21.69 -1.20 13.15
C ARG A 118 -21.31 -1.53 14.61
N ASP A 119 -20.56 -2.61 14.84
CA ASP A 119 -20.12 -3.08 16.15
C ASP A 119 -18.73 -2.55 16.54
N ASP A 120 -18.28 -1.44 15.90
CA ASP A 120 -16.99 -0.80 16.14
C ASP A 120 -15.77 -1.72 15.87
N VAL A 121 -15.92 -2.72 15.00
CA VAL A 121 -14.82 -3.63 14.62
C VAL A 121 -14.15 -3.11 13.34
N PRO A 122 -12.82 -2.87 13.34
CA PRO A 122 -12.11 -2.41 12.15
C PRO A 122 -11.91 -3.57 11.15
N TYR A 123 -12.30 -3.33 9.87
CA TYR A 123 -12.21 -4.33 8.79
C TYR A 123 -11.48 -3.86 7.53
N GLY A 124 -11.06 -2.62 7.46
CA GLY A 124 -10.31 -2.12 6.31
C GLY A 124 -9.76 -0.74 6.56
N TYR A 125 -8.79 -0.35 5.75
CA TYR A 125 -8.22 1.00 5.79
C TYR A 125 -7.81 1.49 4.41
N MET A 126 -7.62 2.78 4.31
CA MET A 126 -7.07 3.45 3.16
C MET A 126 -6.03 4.48 3.60
N VAL A 127 -4.89 4.48 2.89
CA VAL A 127 -3.86 5.53 2.97
C VAL A 127 -3.95 6.37 1.71
N TYR A 128 -4.17 7.66 1.84
CA TYR A 128 -4.43 8.54 0.70
C TYR A 128 -3.99 9.97 0.97
N MET A 129 -3.87 10.75 -0.09
CA MET A 129 -3.71 12.19 -0.08
C MET A 129 -4.59 12.83 -1.14
N ILE A 130 -4.97 14.10 -0.98
CA ILE A 130 -5.69 14.87 -1.99
C ILE A 130 -4.81 16.04 -2.39
N SER A 131 -4.49 16.12 -3.67
CA SER A 131 -3.74 17.23 -4.23
C SER A 131 -4.18 17.52 -5.66
N SER A 132 -4.31 18.80 -6.03
CA SER A 132 -4.70 19.23 -7.38
C SER A 132 -6.00 18.55 -7.86
N ASP A 133 -7.01 18.48 -7.01
CA ASP A 133 -8.33 17.87 -7.25
C ASP A 133 -8.25 16.36 -7.60
N ILE A 134 -7.18 15.69 -7.19
CA ILE A 134 -6.98 14.26 -7.37
C ILE A 134 -6.82 13.59 -6.00
N MET A 135 -7.60 12.53 -5.75
CA MET A 135 -7.37 11.65 -4.61
C MET A 135 -6.37 10.55 -5.00
N HIS A 136 -5.18 10.61 -4.43
CA HIS A 136 -4.15 9.60 -4.60
C HIS A 136 -4.27 8.52 -3.51
N VAL A 137 -4.75 7.35 -3.87
CA VAL A 137 -4.84 6.20 -2.95
C VAL A 137 -3.51 5.42 -3.01
N LYS A 138 -2.69 5.59 -1.99
CA LYS A 138 -1.40 4.91 -1.85
C LYS A 138 -1.59 3.42 -1.56
N GLU A 139 -2.55 3.10 -0.68
CA GLU A 139 -2.87 1.73 -0.29
C GLU A 139 -4.33 1.66 0.16
N MET A 140 -5.03 0.58 -0.21
CA MET A 140 -6.37 0.26 0.28
C MET A 140 -6.41 -1.23 0.60
N ILE A 141 -6.71 -1.57 1.85
CA ILE A 141 -6.79 -2.94 2.35
C ILE A 141 -8.14 -3.16 3.02
N TYR A 142 -8.74 -4.30 2.77
CA TYR A 142 -10.00 -4.71 3.39
C TYR A 142 -10.03 -6.21 3.66
N LEU A 143 -10.63 -6.60 4.79
CA LEU A 143 -10.75 -7.98 5.24
C LEU A 143 -12.07 -8.62 4.82
N ASN A 144 -13.04 -7.80 4.38
CA ASN A 144 -14.35 -8.25 3.90
C ASN A 144 -14.94 -7.28 2.86
N ARG A 145 -16.05 -7.68 2.25
CA ARG A 145 -16.72 -6.91 1.20
C ARG A 145 -17.35 -5.62 1.74
N GLU A 146 -17.91 -5.65 2.93
CA GLU A 146 -18.50 -4.49 3.60
C GLU A 146 -17.48 -3.35 3.72
N ALA A 147 -16.27 -3.65 4.25
CA ALA A 147 -15.21 -2.67 4.38
C ALA A 147 -14.73 -2.14 3.00
N GLN A 148 -14.68 -3.00 1.99
CA GLN A 148 -14.37 -2.55 0.62
C GLN A 148 -15.38 -1.51 0.14
N LEU A 149 -16.66 -1.80 0.28
CA LEU A 149 -17.74 -0.91 -0.17
C LEU A 149 -17.78 0.37 0.66
N GLY A 150 -17.61 0.27 1.99
CA GLY A 150 -17.57 1.45 2.87
C GLY A 150 -16.39 2.38 2.60
N LEU A 151 -15.22 1.86 2.20
CA LEU A 151 -14.09 2.68 1.78
C LEU A 151 -14.37 3.37 0.44
N TRP A 152 -15.04 2.72 -0.51
CA TRP A 152 -15.48 3.37 -1.74
C TRP A 152 -16.57 4.41 -1.49
N GLU A 153 -17.50 4.18 -0.56
CA GLU A 153 -18.47 5.18 -0.14
C GLU A 153 -17.80 6.40 0.49
N TYR A 154 -16.74 6.19 1.27
CA TYR A 154 -15.93 7.27 1.81
C TYR A 154 -15.23 8.09 0.70
N ILE A 155 -14.71 7.44 -0.33
CA ILE A 155 -14.16 8.13 -1.51
C ILE A 155 -15.26 8.95 -2.19
N HIS A 156 -16.44 8.37 -2.40
CA HIS A 156 -17.59 9.06 -3.02
C HIS A 156 -18.00 10.30 -2.22
N ALA A 157 -17.90 10.29 -0.89
CA ALA A 157 -18.20 11.46 -0.06
C ALA A 157 -17.27 12.66 -0.32
N HIS A 158 -16.20 12.49 -1.10
CA HIS A 158 -15.28 13.55 -1.52
C HIS A 158 -15.49 13.96 -2.99
N ASP A 159 -16.52 13.48 -3.67
CA ASP A 159 -16.80 13.72 -5.10
C ASP A 159 -16.80 15.19 -5.50
N SER A 160 -17.30 16.06 -4.64
CA SER A 160 -17.31 17.52 -4.86
C SER A 160 -15.94 18.19 -4.72
N MET A 161 -14.91 17.47 -4.24
CA MET A 161 -13.56 17.98 -3.99
C MET A 161 -12.51 17.37 -4.92
N ILE A 162 -12.88 16.37 -5.71
CA ILE A 162 -11.94 15.63 -6.55
C ILE A 162 -12.53 15.36 -7.93
N ASP A 163 -11.72 15.50 -8.97
CA ASP A 163 -12.06 15.18 -10.35
C ASP A 163 -11.79 13.71 -10.70
N GLU A 164 -10.84 13.11 -9.97
CA GLU A 164 -10.47 11.71 -10.19
C GLU A 164 -9.80 11.08 -8.97
N VAL A 165 -9.84 9.75 -8.94
CA VAL A 165 -9.12 8.90 -7.99
C VAL A 165 -8.05 8.14 -8.73
N ARG A 166 -6.82 8.20 -8.24
CA ARG A 166 -5.68 7.40 -8.72
C ARG A 166 -5.21 6.48 -7.62
N GLY A 167 -5.01 5.22 -7.94
CA GLY A 167 -4.53 4.27 -6.96
C GLY A 167 -3.70 3.15 -7.56
N ASN A 168 -3.22 2.29 -6.66
CA ASN A 168 -2.44 1.11 -7.00
C ASN A 168 -3.08 -0.11 -6.33
N ASN A 169 -2.93 -1.26 -6.98
CA ASN A 169 -3.30 -2.57 -6.42
C ASN A 169 -2.19 -3.58 -6.71
#